data_3a7d65c7af9598536c9c14f7a86bb62c
#
_entry.id   3a7d65c7af9598536c9c14f7a86bb62c
#
_cell.length_a   1.000
_cell.length_b   1.000
_cell.length_c   1.000
_cell.angle_alpha   90.00
_cell.angle_beta   90.00
_cell.angle_gamma   90.00
#
_symmetry.space_group_name_H-M   'P 1'
#
loop_
_entity.id
_entity.type
_entity.pdbx_description
1 polymer ?
#
loop_
_entity_poly.entity_id
_entity_poly.type
_entity_poly.pdbx_seq_one_letter_code
_entity_poly.pdbx_strand_id
1 'polypeptide(L)'
;MKINWFKISFVFLFIMLFMPSSVFGYSIGTKIDFYTEAGFSKDDKKEITATLISSPDNLHLYIETSFWESKDEETKKEIRESLDALSKEFNEVIYPQLTSVFGNEQAIGANRDARTTIIFHEMKSNVNGYIRNIDAYERNINPFSNQRKLIYINSDLILGEYLKETLAHEFVHLITLNNKDLEYGIAEDKWLNEARAEYAVTLLGYNQNGGYISRRISSFLEKPYTSLTEWEGSAYNYGVINSFIHYLVDHYGVEILVNSLKSNTKGIESIDNALSRSGSKDRFSDILINWAIAVQVNDCAVGEKYCFKDKNFKNVYIMPFSNFLPFSGESTLYTGQTLKNHSAHWQRFAGGKGELKIKFSNPSGVIMKVPYIIKSVSGKTDIGFIDVDRQEAELIISGFGKDISYIIIIPVAINNNAQISNGESYFYSITTQTFSKEVQENGNNDIELPFEVDKPLNQMNREELLMVIIRLIIYLLMQGKLVI
;
A
#
# COMPACT_ATOMS: atom_id res chain seq x y z
N MET A 1 82.28 12.67 20.63
CA MET A 1 80.97 13.30 20.79
C MET A 1 79.95 12.46 20.03
N LYS A 2 79.22 11.56 20.74
CA LYS A 2 78.21 10.71 20.11
C LYS A 2 76.85 11.45 20.20
N ILE A 3 76.38 11.92 19.06
CA ILE A 3 75.10 12.56 18.93
C ILE A 3 74.05 11.47 18.99
N ASN A 4 73.13 11.59 19.97
CA ASN A 4 72.11 10.60 20.29
C ASN A 4 70.97 10.71 19.25
N TRP A 5 70.97 9.94 18.22
CA TRP A 5 70.01 9.86 17.10
C TRP A 5 68.62 9.41 17.55
N PHE A 6 68.46 8.88 18.75
CA PHE A 6 67.19 8.37 19.27
C PHE A 6 66.19 9.46 19.69
N LYS A 7 66.63 10.68 19.97
CA LYS A 7 65.75 11.77 20.36
C LYS A 7 65.12 12.52 19.20
N ILE A 8 65.71 12.46 18.01
CA ILE A 8 65.20 13.17 16.82
C ILE A 8 64.05 12.39 16.17
N SER A 9 64.07 11.05 16.20
CA SER A 9 63.00 10.19 15.64
C SER A 9 61.70 10.29 16.42
N PHE A 10 61.73 10.59 17.73
CA PHE A 10 60.53 10.69 18.56
C PHE A 10 59.77 12.01 18.36
N VAL A 11 60.45 13.09 18.01
CA VAL A 11 59.81 14.40 17.73
C VAL A 11 59.13 14.39 16.35
N PHE A 12 59.70 13.69 15.36
CA PHE A 12 59.05 13.55 14.04
C PHE A 12 57.82 12.64 14.04
N LEU A 13 57.79 11.62 14.90
CA LEU A 13 56.65 10.73 15.05
C LEU A 13 55.45 11.43 15.75
N PHE A 14 55.74 12.42 16.62
CA PHE A 14 54.67 13.16 17.34
C PHE A 14 54.05 14.29 16.50
N ILE A 15 54.74 14.79 15.47
CA ILE A 15 54.25 15.82 14.55
C ILE A 15 53.31 15.20 13.49
N MET A 16 53.46 13.91 13.12
CA MET A 16 52.52 13.24 12.22
C MET A 16 51.18 12.89 12.83
N LEU A 17 51.03 12.94 14.16
CA LEU A 17 49.76 12.60 14.88
C LEU A 17 48.82 13.79 15.05
N PHE A 18 49.24 14.99 14.66
CA PHE A 18 48.43 16.21 14.71
C PHE A 18 48.27 16.90 13.34
N MET A 19 48.08 16.14 12.27
CA MET A 19 47.47 16.74 11.09
C MET A 19 45.99 16.88 11.39
N PRO A 20 45.47 18.12 11.48
CA PRO A 20 44.03 18.28 11.57
C PRO A 20 43.45 17.63 10.31
N SER A 21 42.55 16.67 10.49
CA SER A 21 41.69 16.22 9.42
C SER A 21 41.04 17.49 8.88
N SER A 22 41.40 17.92 7.69
CA SER A 22 40.74 19.04 7.03
C SER A 22 39.28 18.63 6.88
N VAL A 23 38.44 19.06 7.82
CA VAL A 23 37.01 19.06 7.64
C VAL A 23 36.75 20.04 6.50
N PHE A 24 36.61 19.52 5.28
CA PHE A 24 36.15 20.29 4.16
C PHE A 24 34.72 20.73 4.49
N GLY A 25 34.57 21.87 5.18
CA GLY A 25 33.30 22.53 5.38
C GLY A 25 32.81 23.00 4.02
N TYR A 26 31.71 22.43 3.54
CA TYR A 26 31.03 22.94 2.35
C TYR A 26 30.49 24.34 2.67
N SER A 27 30.94 25.37 1.95
CA SER A 27 30.39 26.72 2.08
C SER A 27 29.08 26.87 1.29
N ILE A 28 28.12 27.60 1.84
CA ILE A 28 26.88 27.98 1.12
C ILE A 28 27.25 28.61 -0.23
N GLY A 29 26.55 28.18 -1.29
CA GLY A 29 26.82 28.57 -2.67
C GLY A 29 27.77 27.63 -3.42
N THR A 30 28.38 26.65 -2.74
CA THR A 30 29.19 25.60 -3.43
C THR A 30 28.34 24.83 -4.42
N LYS A 31 28.86 24.69 -5.66
CA LYS A 31 28.24 23.90 -6.73
C LYS A 31 28.94 22.55 -6.84
N ILE A 32 28.15 21.49 -6.94
CA ILE A 32 28.64 20.11 -7.07
C ILE A 32 27.81 19.40 -8.14
N ASP A 33 28.46 18.54 -8.92
CA ASP A 33 27.79 17.67 -9.89
C ASP A 33 27.36 16.37 -9.21
N PHE A 34 26.10 16.00 -9.45
CA PHE A 34 25.47 14.81 -8.91
C PHE A 34 24.90 13.94 -10.03
N TYR A 35 25.16 12.66 -9.96
CA TYR A 35 24.45 11.69 -10.78
C TYR A 35 22.99 11.55 -10.32
N THR A 36 22.08 11.47 -11.26
CA THR A 36 20.64 11.31 -11.05
C THR A 36 20.11 10.05 -11.71
N GLU A 37 18.86 9.70 -11.42
CA GLU A 37 18.17 8.63 -12.14
C GLU A 37 17.44 9.23 -13.36
N ALA A 38 17.96 8.93 -14.56
CA ALA A 38 17.42 9.50 -15.81
C ALA A 38 15.92 9.21 -15.99
N GLY A 39 15.47 8.01 -15.60
CA GLY A 39 14.05 7.63 -15.71
C GLY A 39 13.10 8.52 -14.89
N PHE A 40 13.60 9.18 -13.86
CA PHE A 40 12.83 10.05 -12.95
C PHE A 40 13.10 11.53 -13.20
N SER A 41 14.28 11.87 -13.73
CA SER A 41 14.68 13.25 -14.00
C SER A 41 13.89 13.82 -15.18
N LYS A 42 13.56 15.11 -15.12
CA LYS A 42 13.06 15.88 -16.27
C LYS A 42 14.12 15.88 -17.38
N ASP A 43 13.69 15.70 -18.60
CA ASP A 43 14.56 15.64 -19.78
C ASP A 43 15.60 14.49 -19.76
N ASP A 44 15.33 13.42 -18.97
CA ASP A 44 16.17 12.21 -18.86
C ASP A 44 17.64 12.50 -18.49
N LYS A 45 17.87 13.56 -17.69
CA LYS A 45 19.22 13.95 -17.23
C LYS A 45 19.83 12.86 -16.36
N LYS A 46 21.08 12.45 -16.65
CA LYS A 46 21.87 11.50 -15.86
C LYS A 46 22.73 12.18 -14.80
N GLU A 47 22.95 13.47 -14.94
CA GLU A 47 23.79 14.29 -14.09
C GLU A 47 23.24 15.71 -14.05
N ILE A 48 23.35 16.34 -12.89
CA ILE A 48 22.95 17.74 -12.66
C ILE A 48 24.01 18.43 -11.82
N THR A 49 24.18 19.75 -12.01
CA THR A 49 24.91 20.59 -11.08
C THR A 49 23.92 21.17 -10.05
N ALA A 50 24.22 20.99 -8.76
CA ALA A 50 23.39 21.52 -7.69
C ALA A 50 24.18 22.46 -6.76
N THR A 51 23.52 23.52 -6.30
CA THR A 51 24.08 24.56 -5.41
C THR A 51 23.67 24.28 -3.98
N LEU A 52 24.62 24.29 -3.04
CA LEU A 52 24.36 24.18 -1.60
C LEU A 52 23.66 25.45 -1.10
N ILE A 53 22.42 25.32 -0.65
CA ILE A 53 21.61 26.43 -0.16
C ILE A 53 21.64 26.54 1.36
N SER A 54 21.66 25.40 2.07
CA SER A 54 21.67 25.36 3.53
C SER A 54 22.38 24.10 4.01
N SER A 55 23.00 24.17 5.20
CA SER A 55 23.74 23.04 5.77
C SER A 55 23.60 23.02 7.30
N PRO A 56 22.36 22.85 7.81
CA PRO A 56 22.13 22.74 9.25
C PRO A 56 22.49 21.32 9.76
N ASP A 57 22.65 21.19 11.04
CA ASP A 57 23.03 20.01 11.84
C ASP A 57 23.18 18.66 11.07
N ASN A 58 22.08 17.97 10.80
CA ASN A 58 22.09 16.64 10.18
C ASN A 58 21.85 16.65 8.66
N LEU A 59 21.79 17.85 8.02
CA LEU A 59 21.41 17.98 6.62
C LEU A 59 22.41 18.78 5.77
N HIS A 60 22.47 18.41 4.49
CA HIS A 60 22.92 19.25 3.40
C HIS A 60 21.78 19.42 2.40
N LEU A 61 21.38 20.66 2.12
CA LEU A 61 20.28 20.95 1.21
C LEU A 61 20.83 21.60 -0.07
N TYR A 62 20.73 20.84 -1.16
CA TYR A 62 21.13 21.29 -2.49
C TYR A 62 19.90 21.52 -3.37
N ILE A 63 19.98 22.52 -4.24
CA ILE A 63 18.99 22.75 -5.29
C ILE A 63 19.70 22.72 -6.64
N GLU A 64 19.10 22.07 -7.65
CA GLU A 64 19.58 22.12 -9.04
C GLU A 64 19.84 23.58 -9.45
N THR A 65 21.06 23.85 -9.89
CA THR A 65 21.54 25.22 -10.11
C THR A 65 20.67 25.96 -11.13
N SER A 66 20.28 25.30 -12.22
CA SER A 66 19.41 25.90 -13.25
C SER A 66 18.04 26.29 -12.70
N PHE A 67 17.44 25.44 -11.87
CA PHE A 67 16.16 25.75 -11.21
C PHE A 67 16.32 26.93 -10.24
N TRP A 68 17.35 26.92 -9.39
CA TRP A 68 17.61 27.99 -8.43
C TRP A 68 17.86 29.33 -9.10
N GLU A 69 18.72 29.38 -10.13
CA GLU A 69 19.06 30.61 -10.85
C GLU A 69 17.88 31.17 -11.67
N SER A 70 16.92 30.36 -12.04
CA SER A 70 15.71 30.79 -12.76
C SER A 70 14.71 31.54 -11.88
N LYS A 71 14.84 31.50 -10.55
CA LYS A 71 13.90 32.14 -9.61
C LYS A 71 14.28 33.57 -9.33
N ASP A 72 13.27 34.45 -9.17
CA ASP A 72 13.47 35.81 -8.65
C ASP A 72 13.83 35.80 -7.15
N GLU A 73 14.23 36.92 -6.61
CA GLU A 73 14.69 37.01 -5.21
C GLU A 73 13.56 36.78 -4.19
N GLU A 74 12.31 37.10 -4.53
CA GLU A 74 11.15 36.86 -3.66
C GLU A 74 10.90 35.33 -3.54
N THR A 75 10.81 34.63 -4.66
CA THR A 75 10.69 33.17 -4.69
C THR A 75 11.89 32.48 -4.01
N LYS A 76 13.12 32.95 -4.22
CA LYS A 76 14.30 32.42 -3.53
C LYS A 76 14.20 32.59 -2.02
N LYS A 77 13.63 33.68 -1.55
CA LYS A 77 13.38 33.90 -0.12
C LYS A 77 12.38 32.89 0.42
N GLU A 78 11.25 32.72 -0.25
CA GLU A 78 10.23 31.74 0.13
C GLU A 78 10.81 30.32 0.16
N ILE A 79 11.61 29.95 -0.83
CA ILE A 79 12.32 28.65 -0.86
C ILE A 79 13.23 28.49 0.35
N ARG A 80 14.05 29.52 0.71
CA ARG A 80 14.90 29.43 1.90
C ARG A 80 14.09 29.26 3.18
N GLU A 81 13.00 29.99 3.34
CA GLU A 81 12.10 29.89 4.50
C GLU A 81 11.48 28.47 4.59
N SER A 82 11.05 27.89 3.45
CA SER A 82 10.56 26.52 3.38
C SER A 82 11.63 25.49 3.77
N LEU A 83 12.85 25.63 3.26
CA LEU A 83 13.97 24.72 3.58
C LEU A 83 14.41 24.84 5.05
N ASP A 84 14.37 26.02 5.64
CA ASP A 84 14.65 26.23 7.07
C ASP A 84 13.59 25.54 7.93
N ALA A 85 12.31 25.66 7.56
CA ALA A 85 11.21 24.96 8.21
C ALA A 85 11.35 23.43 8.07
N LEU A 86 11.68 22.95 6.87
CA LEU A 86 11.92 21.52 6.62
C LEU A 86 13.11 20.99 7.44
N SER A 87 14.18 21.77 7.54
CA SER A 87 15.38 21.40 8.32
C SER A 87 15.05 21.24 9.79
N LYS A 88 14.27 22.17 10.34
CA LYS A 88 13.78 22.10 11.72
C LYS A 88 12.92 20.86 11.92
N GLU A 89 11.94 20.63 11.04
CA GLU A 89 11.06 19.46 11.10
C GLU A 89 11.86 18.14 11.01
N PHE A 90 12.86 18.09 10.12
CA PHE A 90 13.71 16.90 10.01
C PHE A 90 14.48 16.63 11.30
N ASN A 91 15.15 17.63 11.85
CA ASN A 91 16.01 17.46 13.03
C ASN A 91 15.21 17.22 14.32
N GLU A 92 14.04 17.86 14.48
CA GLU A 92 13.25 17.78 15.71
C GLU A 92 12.20 16.65 15.70
N VAL A 93 11.73 16.23 14.52
CA VAL A 93 10.60 15.29 14.39
C VAL A 93 10.96 14.08 13.56
N ILE A 94 11.27 14.25 12.27
CA ILE A 94 11.41 13.13 11.32
C ILE A 94 12.58 12.23 11.74
N TYR A 95 13.76 12.78 11.86
CA TYR A 95 14.97 12.01 12.17
C TYR A 95 14.86 11.27 13.51
N PRO A 96 14.58 11.93 14.66
CA PRO A 96 14.56 11.24 15.95
C PRO A 96 13.43 10.21 16.06
N GLN A 97 12.25 10.47 15.51
CA GLN A 97 11.14 9.52 15.60
C GLN A 97 11.37 8.30 14.71
N LEU A 98 11.74 8.48 13.44
CA LEU A 98 11.93 7.37 12.53
C LEU A 98 13.15 6.51 12.90
N THR A 99 14.26 7.13 13.33
CA THR A 99 15.43 6.37 13.77
C THR A 99 15.20 5.63 15.09
N SER A 100 14.40 6.18 16.01
CA SER A 100 14.03 5.49 17.24
C SER A 100 13.22 4.23 16.99
N VAL A 101 12.39 4.21 15.94
CA VAL A 101 11.53 3.08 15.60
C VAL A 101 12.26 2.09 14.68
N PHE A 102 12.73 2.56 13.53
CA PHE A 102 13.27 1.69 12.48
C PHE A 102 14.78 1.46 12.58
N GLY A 103 15.49 2.23 13.39
CA GLY A 103 16.95 2.19 13.49
C GLY A 103 17.61 3.28 12.65
N ASN A 104 18.93 3.37 12.79
CA ASN A 104 19.71 4.44 12.17
C ASN A 104 20.09 4.09 10.73
N GLU A 105 20.31 5.12 9.94
CA GLU A 105 21.09 5.08 8.71
C GLU A 105 22.58 5.24 9.06
N GLN A 106 23.45 4.46 8.43
CA GLN A 106 24.89 4.61 8.66
C GLN A 106 25.48 5.77 7.87
N ALA A 107 26.63 6.30 8.36
CA ALA A 107 27.45 7.20 7.55
C ALA A 107 28.00 6.44 6.34
N ILE A 108 27.67 6.91 5.14
CA ILE A 108 28.03 6.31 3.86
C ILE A 108 28.98 7.25 3.11
N GLY A 109 29.92 6.65 2.37
CA GLY A 109 30.80 7.37 1.46
C GLY A 109 32.21 7.64 2.01
N ALA A 110 33.10 8.01 1.12
CA ALA A 110 34.53 8.22 1.41
C ALA A 110 34.77 9.32 2.46
N ASN A 111 33.89 10.30 2.53
CA ASN A 111 34.01 11.43 3.46
C ASN A 111 33.44 11.16 4.86
N ARG A 112 32.77 10.02 5.06
CA ARG A 112 32.10 9.65 6.33
C ARG A 112 31.26 10.78 6.94
N ASP A 113 30.68 11.65 6.08
CA ASP A 113 29.80 12.72 6.54
C ASP A 113 28.53 12.09 7.11
N ALA A 114 28.27 12.33 8.38
CA ALA A 114 27.10 11.80 9.05
C ALA A 114 25.79 12.44 8.56
N ARG A 115 25.86 13.60 7.89
CA ARG A 115 24.67 14.35 7.44
C ARG A 115 24.01 13.70 6.24
N THR A 116 22.70 13.72 6.21
CA THR A 116 21.90 13.34 5.05
C THR A 116 21.92 14.46 4.02
N THR A 117 22.20 14.14 2.77
CA THR A 117 22.14 15.10 1.67
C THR A 117 20.77 15.01 1.00
N ILE A 118 20.09 16.13 0.84
CA ILE A 118 18.85 16.25 0.08
C ILE A 118 19.11 17.09 -1.15
N ILE A 119 18.76 16.58 -2.32
CA ILE A 119 18.84 17.30 -3.60
C ILE A 119 17.45 17.54 -4.13
N PHE A 120 17.12 18.80 -4.30
CA PHE A 120 15.91 19.23 -5.01
C PHE A 120 16.26 19.47 -6.47
N HIS A 121 15.65 18.71 -7.36
CA HIS A 121 15.84 18.88 -8.81
C HIS A 121 14.54 18.69 -9.59
N GLU A 122 14.52 19.15 -10.83
CA GLU A 122 13.36 18.98 -11.68
C GLU A 122 13.16 17.51 -12.06
N MET A 123 12.00 16.97 -11.70
CA MET A 123 11.60 15.58 -12.00
C MET A 123 10.39 15.51 -12.92
N LYS A 124 10.09 14.32 -13.42
CA LYS A 124 8.83 14.05 -14.13
C LYS A 124 7.65 14.27 -13.17
N SER A 125 6.52 14.72 -13.68
CA SER A 125 5.36 15.15 -12.87
C SER A 125 4.74 14.05 -12.00
N ASN A 126 5.03 12.78 -12.29
CA ASN A 126 4.57 11.64 -11.51
C ASN A 126 5.60 11.14 -10.47
N VAL A 127 6.72 11.84 -10.29
CA VAL A 127 7.79 11.48 -9.36
C VAL A 127 7.92 12.57 -8.30
N ASN A 128 7.72 12.19 -7.03
CA ASN A 128 7.85 13.11 -5.89
C ASN A 128 9.26 13.07 -5.29
N GLY A 129 9.84 11.89 -5.16
CA GLY A 129 11.18 11.67 -4.63
C GLY A 129 11.67 10.27 -4.97
N TYR A 130 12.93 10.02 -4.64
CA TYR A 130 13.55 8.70 -4.71
C TYR A 130 14.89 8.67 -3.98
N ILE A 131 15.40 7.47 -3.72
CA ILE A 131 16.80 7.23 -3.37
C ILE A 131 17.47 6.36 -4.45
N ARG A 132 18.81 6.42 -4.53
CA ARG A 132 19.60 5.53 -5.37
C ARG A 132 20.49 4.68 -4.45
N ASN A 133 20.25 3.39 -4.40
CA ASN A 133 21.05 2.47 -3.56
C ASN A 133 22.53 2.54 -3.91
N ILE A 134 22.87 2.79 -5.19
CA ILE A 134 24.26 2.92 -5.65
C ILE A 134 25.03 4.07 -5.01
N ASP A 135 24.32 5.11 -4.52
CA ASP A 135 24.97 6.26 -3.87
C ASP A 135 25.58 5.93 -2.50
N ALA A 136 25.20 4.76 -1.94
CA ALA A 136 25.80 4.22 -0.71
C ALA A 136 27.20 3.64 -0.90
N TYR A 137 27.58 3.29 -2.11
CA TYR A 137 28.84 2.59 -2.39
C TYR A 137 29.95 3.54 -2.80
N GLU A 138 31.20 3.12 -2.63
CA GLU A 138 32.36 3.83 -3.15
C GLU A 138 32.41 3.77 -4.69
N ARG A 139 33.02 4.77 -5.32
CA ARG A 139 33.13 4.84 -6.80
C ARG A 139 34.00 3.74 -7.40
N ASN A 140 34.86 3.10 -6.63
CA ASN A 140 35.58 1.90 -7.06
C ASN A 140 34.67 0.69 -7.25
N ILE A 141 33.51 0.65 -6.53
CA ILE A 141 32.47 -0.37 -6.67
C ILE A 141 31.46 0.04 -7.74
N ASN A 142 31.00 1.30 -7.70
CA ASN A 142 30.10 1.86 -8.69
C ASN A 142 30.54 3.27 -9.12
N PRO A 143 31.08 3.45 -10.36
CA PRO A 143 31.61 4.74 -10.83
C PRO A 143 30.57 5.88 -10.84
N PHE A 144 29.27 5.54 -10.89
CA PHE A 144 28.16 6.51 -10.91
C PHE A 144 27.59 6.80 -9.52
N SER A 145 28.28 6.40 -8.46
CA SER A 145 27.91 6.70 -7.08
C SER A 145 28.23 8.15 -6.73
N ASN A 146 27.33 8.79 -5.98
CA ASN A 146 27.59 10.09 -5.35
C ASN A 146 28.28 9.95 -3.98
N GLN A 147 28.48 8.72 -3.50
CA GLN A 147 29.17 8.37 -2.24
C GLN A 147 28.61 9.10 -1.02
N ARG A 148 27.27 9.18 -0.89
CA ARG A 148 26.57 9.89 0.17
C ARG A 148 25.25 9.21 0.56
N LYS A 149 24.78 9.49 1.77
CA LYS A 149 23.36 9.32 2.12
C LYS A 149 22.57 10.39 1.39
N LEU A 150 21.79 10.01 0.41
CA LEU A 150 21.23 10.95 -0.54
C LEU A 150 19.77 10.67 -0.83
N ILE A 151 18.97 11.72 -0.66
CA ILE A 151 17.55 11.75 -1.00
C ILE A 151 17.35 12.75 -2.11
N TYR A 152 16.61 12.38 -3.12
CA TYR A 152 16.21 13.26 -4.21
C TYR A 152 14.73 13.61 -4.05
N ILE A 153 14.40 14.88 -4.14
CA ILE A 153 13.02 15.39 -4.04
C ILE A 153 12.75 16.29 -5.25
N ASN A 154 11.54 16.17 -5.81
CA ASN A 154 11.11 17.02 -6.89
C ASN A 154 11.08 18.48 -6.43
N SER A 155 11.76 19.36 -7.18
CA SER A 155 11.84 20.80 -6.85
C SER A 155 10.46 21.48 -6.80
N ASP A 156 9.45 20.94 -7.52
CA ASP A 156 8.08 21.46 -7.48
C ASP A 156 7.41 21.31 -6.11
N LEU A 157 7.94 20.42 -5.26
CA LEU A 157 7.41 20.20 -3.91
C LEU A 157 7.95 21.17 -2.85
N ILE A 158 8.98 21.97 -3.15
CA ILE A 158 9.65 22.82 -2.13
C ILE A 158 8.65 23.76 -1.43
N LEU A 159 7.72 24.34 -2.19
CA LEU A 159 6.66 25.19 -1.66
C LEU A 159 5.30 24.47 -1.55
N GLY A 160 5.30 23.14 -1.70
CA GLY A 160 4.11 22.31 -1.71
C GLY A 160 3.73 21.72 -0.35
N GLU A 161 2.50 21.26 -0.24
CA GLU A 161 1.93 20.70 1.00
C GLU A 161 2.54 19.36 1.41
N TYR A 162 3.17 18.62 0.46
CA TYR A 162 3.62 17.23 0.68
C TYR A 162 5.12 17.08 0.83
N LEU A 163 5.84 18.18 1.09
CA LEU A 163 7.29 18.18 1.15
C LEU A 163 7.82 17.33 2.31
N LYS A 164 7.27 17.49 3.51
CA LYS A 164 7.70 16.74 4.71
C LYS A 164 7.27 15.28 4.67
N GLU A 165 6.07 14.98 4.13
CA GLU A 165 5.60 13.62 3.93
C GLU A 165 6.51 12.87 2.95
N THR A 166 6.90 13.53 1.85
CA THR A 166 7.83 12.95 0.88
C THR A 166 9.19 12.72 1.51
N LEU A 167 9.73 13.69 2.26
CA LEU A 167 11.01 13.51 2.93
C LEU A 167 10.97 12.36 3.94
N ALA A 168 9.91 12.24 4.73
CA ALA A 168 9.75 11.14 5.69
C ALA A 168 9.70 9.78 4.99
N HIS A 169 8.97 9.69 3.88
CA HIS A 169 8.89 8.49 3.04
C HIS A 169 10.27 8.08 2.52
N GLU A 170 10.98 8.99 1.86
CA GLU A 170 12.30 8.72 1.29
C GLU A 170 13.35 8.42 2.37
N PHE A 171 13.25 9.03 3.54
CA PHE A 171 14.16 8.78 4.64
C PHE A 171 14.05 7.33 5.18
N VAL A 172 12.85 6.74 5.19
CA VAL A 172 12.68 5.32 5.55
C VAL A 172 13.33 4.39 4.52
N HIS A 173 13.38 4.78 3.25
CA HIS A 173 14.15 4.01 2.26
C HIS A 173 15.65 4.02 2.57
N LEU A 174 16.23 5.13 3.03
CA LEU A 174 17.63 5.16 3.49
C LEU A 174 17.85 4.26 4.72
N ILE A 175 16.93 4.27 5.67
CA ILE A 175 16.99 3.38 6.84
C ILE A 175 16.90 1.92 6.39
N THR A 176 16.02 1.61 5.43
CA THR A 176 15.88 0.24 4.90
C THR A 176 17.16 -0.21 4.16
N LEU A 177 17.72 0.66 3.32
CA LEU A 177 18.98 0.41 2.63
C LEU A 177 20.10 0.02 3.63
N ASN A 178 20.21 0.76 4.73
CA ASN A 178 21.19 0.45 5.76
C ASN A 178 20.93 -0.89 6.44
N ASN A 179 19.71 -1.11 6.93
CA ASN A 179 19.38 -2.26 7.77
C ASN A 179 19.13 -3.57 6.99
N LYS A 180 19.09 -3.52 5.66
CA LYS A 180 18.92 -4.68 4.77
C LYS A 180 20.09 -4.85 3.81
N ASP A 181 20.25 -3.90 2.88
CA ASP A 181 21.20 -4.06 1.78
C ASP A 181 22.63 -4.03 2.31
N LEU A 182 22.96 -3.05 3.15
CA LEU A 182 24.33 -2.87 3.64
C LEU A 182 24.66 -3.83 4.79
N GLU A 183 23.72 -4.12 5.68
CA GLU A 183 23.96 -5.00 6.84
C GLU A 183 23.97 -6.49 6.45
N TYR A 184 23.01 -6.93 5.61
CA TYR A 184 22.82 -8.33 5.26
C TYR A 184 23.10 -8.68 3.79
N GLY A 185 23.34 -7.70 2.93
CA GLY A 185 23.47 -7.91 1.48
C GLY A 185 22.15 -8.32 0.81
N ILE A 186 21.01 -7.95 1.38
CA ILE A 186 19.67 -8.36 0.94
C ILE A 186 18.86 -7.15 0.54
N ALA A 187 18.53 -7.02 -0.75
CA ALA A 187 17.58 -6.02 -1.21
C ALA A 187 16.16 -6.42 -0.80
N GLU A 188 15.46 -5.51 -0.09
CA GLU A 188 14.07 -5.73 0.32
C GLU A 188 13.13 -5.84 -0.88
N ASP A 189 12.06 -6.63 -0.75
CA ASP A 189 10.98 -6.66 -1.74
C ASP A 189 10.29 -5.29 -1.82
N LYS A 190 10.11 -4.78 -3.05
CA LYS A 190 9.64 -3.41 -3.27
C LYS A 190 8.34 -3.10 -2.52
N TRP A 191 7.36 -3.99 -2.58
CA TRP A 191 6.07 -3.77 -1.92
C TRP A 191 6.21 -3.53 -0.41
N LEU A 192 7.11 -4.26 0.28
CA LEU A 192 7.30 -4.11 1.72
C LEU A 192 8.17 -2.91 2.07
N ASN A 193 9.15 -2.57 1.23
CA ASN A 193 9.92 -1.35 1.36
C ASN A 193 9.01 -0.11 1.26
N GLU A 194 8.15 -0.07 0.25
CA GLU A 194 7.16 0.99 0.08
C GLU A 194 6.11 1.01 1.22
N ALA A 195 5.65 -0.16 1.68
CA ALA A 195 4.70 -0.24 2.78
C ALA A 195 5.24 0.37 4.08
N ARG A 196 6.53 0.16 4.40
CA ARG A 196 7.17 0.82 5.55
C ARG A 196 7.26 2.34 5.37
N ALA A 197 7.65 2.80 4.18
CA ALA A 197 7.75 4.21 3.86
C ALA A 197 6.38 4.91 3.90
N GLU A 198 5.32 4.27 3.40
CA GLU A 198 3.94 4.75 3.52
C GLU A 198 3.50 4.86 4.99
N TYR A 199 3.84 3.86 5.81
CA TYR A 199 3.45 3.89 7.23
C TYR A 199 4.20 4.95 8.05
N ALA A 200 5.41 5.34 7.65
CA ALA A 200 6.17 6.40 8.31
C ALA A 200 5.43 7.74 8.36
N VAL A 201 4.70 8.08 7.31
CA VAL A 201 3.85 9.29 7.25
C VAL A 201 2.77 9.26 8.32
N THR A 202 2.18 8.10 8.56
CA THR A 202 1.19 7.87 9.63
C THR A 202 1.84 7.93 11.02
N LEU A 203 3.00 7.30 11.18
CA LEU A 203 3.75 7.28 12.44
C LEU A 203 4.11 8.68 12.92
N LEU A 204 4.44 9.58 12.00
CA LEU A 204 4.74 10.99 12.27
C LEU A 204 3.48 11.87 12.44
N GLY A 205 2.28 11.32 12.22
CA GLY A 205 1.03 12.05 12.35
C GLY A 205 0.73 13.02 11.20
N TYR A 206 1.42 12.94 10.07
CA TYR A 206 1.25 13.87 8.94
C TYR A 206 -0.04 13.67 8.16
N ASN A 207 -0.75 12.58 8.38
CA ASN A 207 -2.03 12.28 7.76
C ASN A 207 -3.25 12.95 8.44
N GLN A 208 -3.04 13.75 9.49
CA GLN A 208 -4.15 14.37 10.25
C GLN A 208 -4.97 15.36 9.43
N ASN A 209 -4.38 15.98 8.41
CA ASN A 209 -5.05 16.96 7.53
C ASN A 209 -5.74 16.32 6.31
N GLY A 210 -5.87 14.99 6.27
CA GLY A 210 -6.74 14.27 5.34
C GLY A 210 -6.21 14.06 3.91
N GLY A 211 -5.18 14.79 3.46
CA GLY A 211 -4.76 14.77 2.05
C GLY A 211 -4.02 13.50 1.63
N TYR A 212 -3.00 13.09 2.37
CA TYR A 212 -2.14 11.97 1.97
C TYR A 212 -2.86 10.61 2.03
N ILE A 213 -3.38 10.26 3.20
CA ILE A 213 -4.04 8.97 3.41
C ILE A 213 -5.36 8.85 2.61
N SER A 214 -6.10 9.95 2.46
CA SER A 214 -7.35 9.97 1.68
C SER A 214 -7.12 9.62 0.21
N ARG A 215 -6.01 10.07 -0.39
CA ARG A 215 -5.64 9.69 -1.77
C ARG A 215 -5.30 8.20 -1.86
N ARG A 216 -4.60 7.64 -0.87
CA ARG A 216 -4.29 6.20 -0.80
C ARG A 216 -5.55 5.35 -0.66
N ILE A 217 -6.48 5.78 0.21
CA ILE A 217 -7.78 5.13 0.36
C ILE A 217 -8.58 5.21 -0.94
N SER A 218 -8.64 6.35 -1.61
CA SER A 218 -9.33 6.48 -2.90
C SER A 218 -8.75 5.56 -3.96
N SER A 219 -7.42 5.50 -4.09
CA SER A 219 -6.76 4.59 -5.02
C SER A 219 -7.00 3.12 -4.69
N PHE A 220 -7.04 2.76 -3.40
CA PHE A 220 -7.42 1.42 -2.95
C PHE A 220 -8.85 1.07 -3.36
N LEU A 221 -9.82 1.95 -3.07
CA LEU A 221 -11.23 1.72 -3.37
C LEU A 221 -11.52 1.64 -4.88
N GLU A 222 -10.73 2.30 -5.70
CA GLU A 222 -10.87 2.24 -7.17
C GLU A 222 -10.46 0.87 -7.73
N LYS A 223 -9.35 0.27 -7.23
CA LYS A 223 -8.87 -1.05 -7.66
C LYS A 223 -8.41 -1.92 -6.48
N PRO A 224 -9.33 -2.35 -5.62
CA PRO A 224 -9.00 -3.11 -4.40
C PRO A 224 -8.43 -4.51 -4.70
N TYR A 225 -8.64 -5.02 -5.91
CA TYR A 225 -8.15 -6.32 -6.39
C TYR A 225 -6.71 -6.28 -6.94
N THR A 226 -6.01 -5.16 -6.82
CA THR A 226 -4.58 -5.06 -7.16
C THR A 226 -3.76 -5.99 -6.26
N SER A 227 -2.78 -6.69 -6.83
CA SER A 227 -1.88 -7.55 -6.04
C SER A 227 -1.11 -6.74 -4.99
N LEU A 228 -1.05 -7.26 -3.78
CA LEU A 228 -0.27 -6.65 -2.69
C LEU A 228 1.23 -6.72 -2.96
N THR A 229 1.72 -7.80 -3.57
CA THR A 229 3.16 -8.07 -3.69
C THR A 229 3.72 -7.86 -5.09
N GLU A 230 2.89 -7.87 -6.13
CA GLU A 230 3.31 -7.57 -7.51
C GLU A 230 3.38 -6.06 -7.71
N TRP A 231 4.60 -5.53 -7.71
CA TRP A 231 4.83 -4.09 -7.71
C TRP A 231 4.97 -3.53 -9.13
N GLU A 232 4.02 -2.70 -9.54
CA GLU A 232 4.01 -1.99 -10.82
C GLU A 232 4.28 -0.47 -10.65
N GLY A 233 4.37 0.03 -9.40
CA GLY A 233 4.58 1.45 -9.10
C GLY A 233 3.36 2.33 -9.36
N SER A 234 2.17 1.74 -9.50
CA SER A 234 0.93 2.48 -9.74
C SER A 234 0.34 3.05 -8.46
N ALA A 235 -0.51 4.08 -8.56
CA ALA A 235 -1.25 4.60 -7.42
C ALA A 235 -2.09 3.52 -6.71
N TYR A 236 -2.54 2.50 -7.45
CA TYR A 236 -3.30 1.38 -6.92
C TYR A 236 -2.47 0.45 -6.04
N ASN A 237 -1.20 0.20 -6.42
CA ASN A 237 -0.26 -0.52 -5.56
C ASN A 237 -0.07 0.21 -4.22
N TYR A 238 0.18 1.52 -4.26
CA TYR A 238 0.27 2.34 -3.04
C TYR A 238 -1.01 2.31 -2.20
N GLY A 239 -2.19 2.33 -2.84
CA GLY A 239 -3.47 2.23 -2.15
C GLY A 239 -3.63 0.90 -1.40
N VAL A 240 -3.34 -0.22 -2.06
CA VAL A 240 -3.47 -1.57 -1.48
C VAL A 240 -2.47 -1.79 -0.35
N ILE A 241 -1.18 -1.46 -0.55
CA ILE A 241 -0.19 -1.62 0.53
C ILE A 241 -0.47 -0.71 1.72
N ASN A 242 -0.96 0.52 1.49
CA ASN A 242 -1.33 1.44 2.56
C ASN A 242 -2.47 0.86 3.41
N SER A 243 -3.54 0.36 2.78
CA SER A 243 -4.63 -0.31 3.49
C SER A 243 -4.16 -1.55 4.27
N PHE A 244 -3.34 -2.40 3.64
CA PHE A 244 -2.82 -3.61 4.27
C PHE A 244 -1.89 -3.31 5.44
N ILE A 245 -0.97 -2.35 5.30
CA ILE A 245 0.00 -2.04 6.34
C ILE A 245 -0.65 -1.43 7.58
N HIS A 246 -1.69 -0.60 7.42
CA HIS A 246 -2.47 -0.09 8.54
C HIS A 246 -3.20 -1.23 9.26
N TYR A 247 -3.83 -2.15 8.51
CA TYR A 247 -4.43 -3.34 9.09
C TYR A 247 -3.42 -4.19 9.87
N LEU A 248 -2.25 -4.45 9.28
CA LEU A 248 -1.18 -5.22 9.92
C LEU A 248 -0.75 -4.57 11.25
N VAL A 249 -0.47 -3.28 11.25
CA VAL A 249 -0.03 -2.58 12.46
C VAL A 249 -1.13 -2.44 13.48
N ASP A 250 -2.38 -2.23 13.08
CA ASP A 250 -3.55 -2.19 13.96
C ASP A 250 -3.69 -3.44 14.83
N HIS A 251 -3.33 -4.60 14.27
CA HIS A 251 -3.55 -5.90 14.92
C HIS A 251 -2.29 -6.53 15.54
N TYR A 252 -1.12 -6.22 15.00
CA TYR A 252 0.14 -6.87 15.42
C TYR A 252 1.21 -5.90 15.92
N GLY A 253 0.95 -4.59 15.87
CA GLY A 253 1.88 -3.55 16.29
C GLY A 253 2.95 -3.20 15.26
N VAL A 254 3.54 -2.02 15.43
CA VAL A 254 4.60 -1.52 14.53
C VAL A 254 5.88 -2.36 14.61
N GLU A 255 6.09 -3.08 15.71
CA GLU A 255 7.22 -3.95 15.96
C GLU A 255 7.35 -5.05 14.89
N ILE A 256 6.25 -5.45 14.23
CA ILE A 256 6.32 -6.40 13.12
C ILE A 256 7.11 -5.81 11.94
N LEU A 257 6.90 -4.53 11.63
CA LEU A 257 7.65 -3.83 10.58
C LEU A 257 9.12 -3.68 10.95
N VAL A 258 9.40 -3.33 12.21
CA VAL A 258 10.76 -3.18 12.74
C VAL A 258 11.51 -4.51 12.72
N ASN A 259 10.89 -5.58 13.22
CA ASN A 259 11.50 -6.90 13.29
C ASN A 259 11.71 -7.52 11.89
N SER A 260 10.79 -7.26 10.94
CA SER A 260 10.96 -7.67 9.55
C SER A 260 12.11 -6.92 8.87
N LEU A 261 12.29 -5.63 9.20
CA LEU A 261 13.41 -4.82 8.70
C LEU A 261 14.76 -5.34 9.20
N LYS A 262 14.86 -5.65 10.47
CA LYS A 262 16.08 -6.17 11.13
C LYS A 262 16.29 -7.68 10.93
N SER A 263 15.63 -8.29 9.96
CA SER A 263 15.75 -9.70 9.62
C SER A 263 16.69 -9.90 8.43
N ASN A 264 17.43 -11.00 8.41
CA ASN A 264 18.22 -11.46 7.27
C ASN A 264 17.39 -12.18 6.19
N THR A 265 16.08 -11.96 6.18
CA THR A 265 15.14 -12.42 5.16
C THR A 265 14.36 -11.22 4.62
N LYS A 266 13.61 -11.35 3.54
CA LYS A 266 12.88 -10.27 2.90
C LYS A 266 11.42 -10.61 2.64
N GLY A 267 10.63 -9.60 2.31
CA GLY A 267 9.23 -9.76 1.90
C GLY A 267 8.39 -10.55 2.90
N ILE A 268 7.58 -11.46 2.39
CA ILE A 268 6.67 -12.31 3.19
C ILE A 268 7.42 -13.10 4.28
N GLU A 269 8.56 -13.68 3.94
CA GLU A 269 9.35 -14.47 4.90
C GLU A 269 9.80 -13.62 6.09
N SER A 270 10.18 -12.36 5.86
CA SER A 270 10.57 -11.46 6.95
C SER A 270 9.41 -11.11 7.87
N ILE A 271 8.20 -10.95 7.32
CA ILE A 271 6.96 -10.74 8.10
C ILE A 271 6.63 -11.99 8.92
N ASP A 272 6.67 -13.18 8.31
CA ASP A 272 6.38 -14.45 9.01
C ASP A 272 7.37 -14.72 10.15
N ASN A 273 8.65 -14.39 9.95
CA ASN A 273 9.68 -14.47 10.98
C ASN A 273 9.42 -13.47 12.11
N ALA A 274 9.00 -12.23 11.80
CA ALA A 274 8.65 -11.23 12.80
C ALA A 274 7.42 -11.65 13.62
N LEU A 275 6.37 -12.16 12.97
CA LEU A 275 5.18 -12.71 13.63
C LEU A 275 5.54 -13.87 14.57
N SER A 276 6.35 -14.81 14.10
CA SER A 276 6.78 -15.94 14.92
C SER A 276 7.55 -15.50 16.17
N ARG A 277 8.43 -14.51 16.03
CA ARG A 277 9.20 -13.95 17.16
C ARG A 277 8.32 -13.20 18.16
N SER A 278 7.21 -12.59 17.71
CA SER A 278 6.23 -11.97 18.60
C SER A 278 5.30 -12.96 19.29
N GLY A 279 5.44 -14.28 19.03
CA GLY A 279 4.60 -15.33 19.57
C GLY A 279 3.27 -15.51 18.84
N SER A 280 3.05 -14.82 17.72
CA SER A 280 1.85 -15.02 16.89
C SER A 280 1.85 -16.38 16.21
N LYS A 281 0.67 -17.02 16.16
CA LYS A 281 0.42 -18.22 15.36
C LYS A 281 0.04 -17.88 13.91
N ASP A 282 -0.44 -16.66 13.69
CA ASP A 282 -0.83 -16.21 12.35
C ASP A 282 0.39 -16.04 11.46
N ARG A 283 0.19 -16.21 10.18
CA ARG A 283 1.16 -16.00 9.11
C ARG A 283 0.64 -14.93 8.17
N PHE A 284 1.49 -14.44 7.30
CA PHE A 284 1.11 -13.45 6.29
C PHE A 284 -0.18 -13.83 5.54
N SER A 285 -0.33 -15.10 5.17
CA SER A 285 -1.54 -15.58 4.50
C SER A 285 -2.81 -15.42 5.35
N ASP A 286 -2.72 -15.67 6.66
CA ASP A 286 -3.86 -15.51 7.57
C ASP A 286 -4.24 -14.03 7.70
N ILE A 287 -3.23 -13.16 7.77
CA ILE A 287 -3.41 -11.70 7.84
C ILE A 287 -4.03 -11.18 6.55
N LEU A 288 -3.56 -11.62 5.39
CA LEU A 288 -4.11 -11.23 4.08
C LEU A 288 -5.60 -11.62 3.96
N ILE A 289 -5.96 -12.82 4.41
CA ILE A 289 -7.35 -13.29 4.41
C ILE A 289 -8.21 -12.46 5.37
N ASN A 290 -7.73 -12.22 6.59
CA ASN A 290 -8.45 -11.43 7.58
C ASN A 290 -8.61 -9.98 7.13
N TRP A 291 -7.59 -9.38 6.51
CA TRP A 291 -7.67 -8.07 5.88
C TRP A 291 -8.72 -8.05 4.75
N ALA A 292 -8.74 -9.05 3.89
CA ALA A 292 -9.73 -9.15 2.81
C ALA A 292 -11.18 -9.24 3.33
N ILE A 293 -11.38 -9.83 4.50
CA ILE A 293 -12.68 -9.82 5.20
C ILE A 293 -12.92 -8.45 5.83
N ALA A 294 -11.91 -7.88 6.51
CA ALA A 294 -12.01 -6.61 7.22
C ALA A 294 -12.41 -5.45 6.31
N VAL A 295 -11.86 -5.35 5.11
CA VAL A 295 -12.20 -4.27 4.15
C VAL A 295 -13.66 -4.35 3.65
N GLN A 296 -14.35 -5.46 3.88
CA GLN A 296 -15.76 -5.64 3.51
C GLN A 296 -16.70 -5.59 4.72
N VAL A 297 -16.30 -6.09 5.87
CA VAL A 297 -17.12 -6.12 7.10
C VAL A 297 -16.94 -4.85 7.90
N ASN A 298 -15.71 -4.49 8.18
CA ASN A 298 -15.25 -3.36 8.97
C ASN A 298 -16.06 -3.10 10.25
N ASP A 299 -16.32 -4.19 10.98
CA ASP A 299 -17.11 -4.16 12.20
C ASP A 299 -16.46 -5.08 13.25
N CYS A 300 -15.85 -4.47 14.28
CA CYS A 300 -15.18 -5.20 15.37
C CYS A 300 -16.15 -6.04 16.23
N ALA A 301 -17.46 -5.75 16.20
CA ALA A 301 -18.45 -6.56 16.90
C ALA A 301 -18.68 -7.93 16.25
N VAL A 302 -18.41 -8.06 14.95
CA VAL A 302 -18.42 -9.34 14.23
C VAL A 302 -17.20 -10.19 14.58
N GLY A 303 -16.06 -9.52 14.84
CA GLY A 303 -14.83 -10.14 15.27
C GLY A 303 -13.69 -9.12 15.25
N GLU A 304 -12.83 -9.14 16.26
CA GLU A 304 -11.74 -8.15 16.38
C GLU A 304 -10.85 -8.07 15.13
N LYS A 305 -10.63 -9.16 14.44
CA LYS A 305 -9.80 -9.23 13.22
C LYS A 305 -10.57 -8.85 11.93
N TYR A 306 -11.83 -8.47 12.02
CA TYR A 306 -12.65 -8.12 10.87
C TYR A 306 -12.99 -6.63 10.80
N CYS A 307 -12.13 -5.80 11.37
CA CYS A 307 -12.25 -4.35 11.35
C CYS A 307 -10.89 -3.67 11.32
N PHE A 308 -10.88 -2.39 10.95
CA PHE A 308 -9.76 -1.49 11.18
C PHE A 308 -9.91 -0.76 12.52
N LYS A 309 -8.80 -0.59 13.23
CA LYS A 309 -8.73 0.21 14.48
C LYS A 309 -8.37 1.66 14.20
N ASP A 310 -7.58 1.91 13.14
CA ASP A 310 -7.25 3.27 12.68
C ASP A 310 -8.52 4.02 12.25
N LYS A 311 -8.69 5.23 12.82
CA LYS A 311 -9.86 6.11 12.56
C LYS A 311 -10.04 6.46 11.08
N ASN A 312 -8.96 6.55 10.31
CA ASN A 312 -9.00 6.90 8.89
C ASN A 312 -9.64 5.79 8.04
N PHE A 313 -9.58 4.54 8.52
CA PHE A 313 -10.13 3.38 7.83
C PHE A 313 -11.51 2.93 8.37
N LYS A 314 -12.05 3.54 9.42
CA LYS A 314 -13.32 3.11 10.04
C LYS A 314 -14.52 3.03 9.10
N ASN A 315 -14.55 3.88 8.06
CA ASN A 315 -15.66 3.93 7.09
C ASN A 315 -15.23 3.39 5.72
N VAL A 316 -14.07 2.77 5.64
CA VAL A 316 -13.58 2.17 4.39
C VAL A 316 -14.22 0.81 4.21
N TYR A 317 -14.93 0.63 3.12
CA TYR A 317 -15.40 -0.66 2.62
C TYR A 317 -15.40 -0.64 1.10
N ILE A 318 -15.19 -1.78 0.49
CA ILE A 318 -15.17 -1.92 -0.96
C ILE A 318 -16.56 -2.25 -1.52
N MET A 319 -16.80 -1.85 -2.77
CA MET A 319 -17.98 -2.26 -3.51
C MET A 319 -17.74 -3.60 -4.18
N PRO A 320 -18.40 -4.71 -3.75
CA PRO A 320 -18.21 -6.01 -4.37
C PRO A 320 -18.85 -6.06 -5.77
N PHE A 321 -18.30 -6.90 -6.63
CA PHE A 321 -18.95 -7.25 -7.89
C PHE A 321 -20.29 -7.93 -7.61
N SER A 322 -21.39 -7.28 -8.00
CA SER A 322 -22.75 -7.72 -7.64
C SER A 322 -23.36 -8.58 -8.75
N ASN A 323 -23.77 -9.76 -8.36
CA ASN A 323 -24.44 -10.76 -9.19
C ASN A 323 -25.88 -10.94 -8.65
N PHE A 324 -26.87 -10.78 -9.50
CA PHE A 324 -28.28 -10.87 -9.11
C PHE A 324 -28.93 -12.13 -9.65
N LEU A 325 -29.52 -12.92 -8.77
CA LEU A 325 -30.26 -14.12 -9.08
C LEU A 325 -31.76 -13.80 -9.25
N PRO A 326 -32.47 -14.43 -10.20
CA PRO A 326 -33.91 -14.25 -10.32
C PRO A 326 -34.66 -14.61 -9.04
N PHE A 327 -35.73 -13.88 -8.72
CA PHE A 327 -36.52 -14.09 -7.52
C PHE A 327 -37.49 -15.29 -7.62
N SER A 328 -37.74 -15.80 -8.82
CA SER A 328 -38.64 -16.95 -9.06
C SER A 328 -38.00 -17.97 -9.99
N GLY A 329 -38.32 -19.23 -9.73
CA GLY A 329 -37.86 -20.36 -10.52
C GLY A 329 -36.43 -20.80 -10.17
N GLU A 330 -36.00 -21.88 -10.80
CA GLU A 330 -34.61 -22.33 -10.73
C GLU A 330 -33.75 -21.49 -11.65
N SER A 331 -32.56 -21.11 -11.17
CA SER A 331 -31.62 -20.32 -11.96
C SER A 331 -30.20 -20.80 -11.74
N THR A 332 -29.40 -20.73 -12.80
CA THR A 332 -27.95 -20.97 -12.75
C THR A 332 -27.24 -19.74 -13.24
N LEU A 333 -26.29 -19.24 -12.43
CA LEU A 333 -25.42 -18.14 -12.81
C LEU A 333 -23.97 -18.61 -12.74
N TYR A 334 -23.22 -18.34 -13.79
CA TYR A 334 -21.78 -18.62 -13.89
C TYR A 334 -21.00 -17.30 -13.91
N THR A 335 -19.96 -17.21 -13.06
CA THR A 335 -19.03 -16.10 -13.01
C THR A 335 -17.61 -16.64 -13.07
N GLY A 336 -16.84 -16.26 -14.10
CA GLY A 336 -15.43 -16.59 -14.23
C GLY A 336 -14.57 -15.32 -14.18
N GLN A 337 -13.47 -15.37 -13.45
CA GLN A 337 -12.56 -14.24 -13.25
C GLN A 337 -11.11 -14.72 -13.13
N THR A 338 -10.17 -13.80 -13.32
CA THR A 338 -8.76 -14.05 -13.08
C THR A 338 -8.27 -13.18 -11.91
N LEU A 339 -7.44 -13.78 -11.05
CA LEU A 339 -6.93 -13.21 -9.82
C LEU A 339 -5.41 -13.25 -9.83
N LYS A 340 -4.75 -12.16 -9.51
CA LYS A 340 -3.29 -12.12 -9.31
C LYS A 340 -2.91 -12.72 -7.96
N ASN A 341 -1.65 -13.14 -7.81
CA ASN A 341 -1.18 -13.62 -6.53
C ASN A 341 -1.26 -12.52 -5.45
N HIS A 342 -1.52 -12.91 -4.21
CA HIS A 342 -1.72 -12.02 -3.04
C HIS A 342 -2.70 -10.87 -3.32
N SER A 343 -3.78 -11.18 -4.05
CA SER A 343 -4.94 -10.32 -4.22
C SER A 343 -6.23 -11.03 -3.85
N ALA A 344 -7.32 -10.28 -3.71
CA ALA A 344 -8.64 -10.77 -3.37
C ALA A 344 -9.70 -10.20 -4.33
N HIS A 345 -10.75 -11.00 -4.58
CA HIS A 345 -11.96 -10.51 -5.25
C HIS A 345 -13.17 -10.66 -4.33
N TRP A 346 -14.13 -9.77 -4.46
CA TRP A 346 -15.36 -9.78 -3.67
C TRP A 346 -16.56 -9.93 -4.60
N GLN A 347 -17.15 -11.12 -4.59
CA GLN A 347 -18.28 -11.51 -5.45
C GLN A 347 -19.54 -11.60 -4.60
N ARG A 348 -20.42 -10.61 -4.72
CA ARG A 348 -21.71 -10.60 -4.02
C ARG A 348 -22.77 -11.29 -4.86
N PHE A 349 -23.54 -12.17 -4.24
CA PHE A 349 -24.72 -12.81 -4.81
C PHE A 349 -25.94 -12.42 -3.98
N ALA A 350 -26.95 -11.87 -4.65
CA ALA A 350 -28.19 -11.42 -4.03
C ALA A 350 -29.38 -11.76 -4.91
N GLY A 351 -30.60 -11.67 -4.38
CA GLY A 351 -31.81 -12.15 -5.07
C GLY A 351 -31.97 -13.66 -4.93
N GLY A 352 -32.85 -14.27 -5.71
CA GLY A 352 -33.18 -15.71 -5.58
C GLY A 352 -34.02 -16.01 -4.34
N LYS A 353 -34.48 -17.28 -4.22
CA LYS A 353 -35.22 -17.80 -3.07
C LYS A 353 -34.88 -19.27 -2.84
N GLY A 354 -34.97 -19.69 -1.57
CA GLY A 354 -34.91 -21.08 -1.18
C GLY A 354 -33.51 -21.56 -0.79
N GLU A 355 -32.99 -22.54 -1.47
CA GLU A 355 -31.64 -23.06 -1.28
C GLU A 355 -30.72 -22.51 -2.37
N LEU A 356 -29.59 -21.91 -1.97
CA LEU A 356 -28.54 -21.47 -2.87
C LEU A 356 -27.38 -22.46 -2.81
N LYS A 357 -27.17 -23.22 -3.87
CA LYS A 357 -25.99 -24.05 -4.06
C LYS A 357 -24.92 -23.25 -4.77
N ILE A 358 -23.71 -23.23 -4.23
CA ILE A 358 -22.55 -22.54 -4.77
C ILE A 358 -21.48 -23.59 -5.06
N LYS A 359 -21.01 -23.66 -6.30
CA LYS A 359 -19.85 -24.44 -6.70
C LYS A 359 -18.71 -23.48 -7.04
N PHE A 360 -17.63 -23.54 -6.28
CA PHE A 360 -16.36 -22.85 -6.56
C PHE A 360 -15.42 -23.79 -7.32
N SER A 361 -14.73 -23.28 -8.34
CA SER A 361 -13.74 -24.04 -9.09
C SER A 361 -12.49 -23.20 -9.33
N ASN A 362 -11.32 -23.80 -9.11
CA ASN A 362 -9.98 -23.23 -9.30
C ASN A 362 -9.12 -24.19 -10.13
N PRO A 363 -9.30 -24.24 -11.45
CA PRO A 363 -8.58 -25.16 -12.32
C PRO A 363 -7.08 -24.86 -12.44
N SER A 364 -6.63 -23.67 -12.03
CA SER A 364 -5.22 -23.30 -12.04
C SER A 364 -4.37 -24.08 -11.03
N GLY A 365 -5.01 -24.69 -10.02
CA GLY A 365 -4.32 -25.44 -8.97
C GLY A 365 -3.50 -24.60 -7.99
N VAL A 366 -3.55 -23.26 -8.10
CA VAL A 366 -2.91 -22.37 -7.14
C VAL A 366 -3.63 -22.45 -5.79
N ILE A 367 -2.90 -22.24 -4.70
CA ILE A 367 -3.52 -22.23 -3.38
C ILE A 367 -4.41 -21.00 -3.25
N MET A 368 -5.71 -21.24 -3.07
CA MET A 368 -6.70 -20.22 -2.78
C MET A 368 -7.38 -20.52 -1.45
N LYS A 369 -7.62 -19.47 -0.66
CA LYS A 369 -8.57 -19.50 0.46
C LYS A 369 -9.80 -18.70 0.06
N VAL A 370 -10.94 -19.21 0.44
CA VAL A 370 -12.22 -18.65 -0.01
C VAL A 370 -13.13 -18.40 1.19
N PRO A 371 -12.87 -17.33 1.97
CA PRO A 371 -13.84 -16.90 2.97
C PRO A 371 -15.12 -16.42 2.29
N TYR A 372 -16.23 -16.52 3.04
CA TYR A 372 -17.50 -15.93 2.63
C TYR A 372 -18.16 -15.18 3.78
N ILE A 373 -18.96 -14.18 3.43
CA ILE A 373 -19.73 -13.37 4.36
C ILE A 373 -21.20 -13.55 4.04
N ILE A 374 -21.98 -13.98 5.01
CA ILE A 374 -23.44 -14.04 4.91
C ILE A 374 -24.04 -12.85 5.63
N LYS A 375 -24.94 -12.15 4.96
CA LYS A 375 -25.74 -11.09 5.56
C LYS A 375 -27.19 -11.54 5.65
N SER A 376 -27.70 -11.68 6.88
CA SER A 376 -29.09 -12.02 7.11
C SER A 376 -30.01 -10.82 6.86
N VAL A 377 -31.30 -11.06 6.66
CA VAL A 377 -32.35 -10.04 6.58
C VAL A 377 -32.46 -9.24 7.90
N SER A 378 -32.16 -9.86 9.04
CA SER A 378 -32.12 -9.20 10.35
C SER A 378 -30.88 -8.31 10.57
N GLY A 379 -29.96 -8.27 9.60
CA GLY A 379 -28.74 -7.47 9.68
C GLY A 379 -27.54 -8.20 10.31
N LYS A 380 -27.71 -9.45 10.79
CA LYS A 380 -26.59 -10.25 11.33
C LYS A 380 -25.59 -10.57 10.23
N THR A 381 -24.30 -10.55 10.57
CA THR A 381 -23.18 -10.94 9.70
C THR A 381 -22.57 -12.22 10.25
N ASP A 382 -22.47 -13.25 9.42
CA ASP A 382 -21.78 -14.50 9.72
C ASP A 382 -20.64 -14.71 8.70
N ILE A 383 -19.51 -15.23 9.15
CA ILE A 383 -18.32 -15.47 8.33
C ILE A 383 -18.00 -16.97 8.35
N GLY A 384 -17.75 -17.53 7.18
CA GLY A 384 -17.32 -18.89 7.01
C GLY A 384 -16.25 -19.03 5.94
N PHE A 385 -15.81 -20.26 5.71
CA PHE A 385 -14.79 -20.60 4.72
C PHE A 385 -15.28 -21.74 3.83
N ILE A 386 -15.09 -21.61 2.54
CA ILE A 386 -15.26 -22.70 1.59
C ILE A 386 -13.94 -23.48 1.60
N ASP A 387 -14.02 -24.75 1.96
CA ASP A 387 -12.87 -25.65 1.93
C ASP A 387 -12.68 -26.18 0.51
N VAL A 388 -11.65 -25.65 -0.17
CA VAL A 388 -11.36 -26.00 -1.57
C VAL A 388 -10.43 -27.20 -1.59
N ASP A 389 -11.02 -28.40 -1.70
CA ASP A 389 -10.27 -29.63 -1.94
C ASP A 389 -10.21 -29.93 -3.46
N ARG A 390 -9.06 -30.37 -3.94
CA ARG A 390 -8.87 -30.81 -5.34
C ARG A 390 -9.41 -29.84 -6.40
N GLN A 391 -9.25 -28.52 -6.18
CA GLN A 391 -9.62 -27.44 -7.10
C GLN A 391 -11.13 -27.15 -7.17
N GLU A 392 -11.98 -27.89 -6.50
CA GLU A 392 -13.42 -27.66 -6.45
C GLU A 392 -13.95 -27.68 -5.02
N ALA A 393 -15.03 -26.95 -4.78
CA ALA A 393 -15.74 -26.97 -3.52
C ALA A 393 -17.23 -26.63 -3.72
N GLU A 394 -18.07 -27.13 -2.84
CA GLU A 394 -19.50 -26.81 -2.83
C GLU A 394 -19.90 -26.23 -1.47
N LEU A 395 -20.82 -25.27 -1.50
CA LEU A 395 -21.44 -24.67 -0.34
C LEU A 395 -22.93 -24.56 -0.58
N ILE A 396 -23.74 -24.97 0.40
CA ILE A 396 -25.19 -24.88 0.34
C ILE A 396 -25.67 -23.91 1.43
N ILE A 397 -26.43 -22.90 1.04
CA ILE A 397 -27.04 -21.90 1.91
C ILE A 397 -28.55 -22.04 1.89
N SER A 398 -29.13 -22.48 2.99
CA SER A 398 -30.58 -22.58 3.15
C SER A 398 -31.20 -21.23 3.59
N GLY A 399 -32.44 -20.99 3.22
CA GLY A 399 -33.16 -19.77 3.58
C GLY A 399 -32.75 -18.52 2.79
N PHE A 400 -32.10 -18.73 1.64
CA PHE A 400 -31.69 -17.62 0.78
C PHE A 400 -32.91 -16.85 0.23
N GLY A 401 -32.88 -15.53 0.29
CA GLY A 401 -33.98 -14.65 -0.09
C GLY A 401 -35.11 -14.57 0.94
N LYS A 402 -35.09 -15.36 2.03
CA LYS A 402 -36.02 -15.32 3.15
C LYS A 402 -35.33 -14.85 4.44
N ASP A 403 -34.33 -15.61 4.87
CA ASP A 403 -33.56 -15.35 6.09
C ASP A 403 -32.20 -14.71 5.78
N ILE A 404 -31.64 -15.02 4.60
CA ILE A 404 -30.36 -14.52 4.09
C ILE A 404 -30.61 -13.51 2.96
N SER A 405 -30.10 -12.28 3.14
CA SER A 405 -30.23 -11.21 2.16
C SER A 405 -29.25 -11.35 1.00
N TYR A 406 -27.99 -11.67 1.31
CA TYR A 406 -26.93 -11.89 0.32
C TYR A 406 -25.75 -12.65 0.92
N ILE A 407 -24.91 -13.18 0.04
CA ILE A 407 -23.60 -13.75 0.36
C ILE A 407 -22.53 -13.03 -0.47
N ILE A 408 -21.35 -12.78 0.14
CA ILE A 408 -20.15 -12.33 -0.55
C ILE A 408 -19.11 -13.44 -0.47
N ILE A 409 -18.62 -13.91 -1.59
CA ILE A 409 -17.54 -14.90 -1.70
C ILE A 409 -16.26 -14.16 -2.03
N ILE A 410 -15.18 -14.47 -1.29
CA ILE A 410 -13.91 -13.73 -1.39
C ILE A 410 -12.76 -14.68 -1.73
N PRO A 411 -12.56 -15.06 -3.00
CA PRO A 411 -11.35 -15.79 -3.39
C PRO A 411 -10.11 -14.95 -3.13
N VAL A 412 -9.14 -15.54 -2.42
CA VAL A 412 -7.82 -14.95 -2.10
C VAL A 412 -6.74 -15.90 -2.57
N ALA A 413 -5.89 -15.46 -3.50
CA ALA A 413 -4.74 -16.25 -3.92
C ALA A 413 -3.57 -16.05 -2.93
N ILE A 414 -3.02 -17.15 -2.43
CA ILE A 414 -1.98 -17.14 -1.38
C ILE A 414 -0.78 -18.03 -1.73
N ASN A 415 -0.33 -17.95 -2.96
CA ASN A 415 0.78 -18.79 -3.39
C ASN A 415 2.12 -18.21 -2.96
N ASN A 416 2.77 -18.86 -2.00
CA ASN A 416 4.09 -18.48 -1.48
C ASN A 416 5.26 -19.14 -2.24
N ASN A 417 4.99 -19.81 -3.37
CA ASN A 417 6.03 -20.48 -4.14
C ASN A 417 6.82 -19.46 -4.97
N ALA A 418 8.06 -19.18 -4.58
CA ALA A 418 8.95 -18.24 -5.25
C ALA A 418 9.31 -18.60 -6.71
N GLN A 419 8.96 -19.80 -7.18
CA GLN A 419 9.19 -20.24 -8.56
C GLN A 419 8.08 -19.83 -9.53
N ILE A 420 6.96 -19.28 -9.03
CA ILE A 420 5.88 -18.79 -9.89
C ILE A 420 6.20 -17.35 -10.28
N SER A 421 6.30 -17.10 -11.57
CA SER A 421 6.67 -15.81 -12.14
C SER A 421 5.70 -14.69 -11.72
N ASN A 422 6.24 -13.52 -11.36
CA ASN A 422 5.45 -12.30 -11.18
C ASN A 422 4.64 -12.03 -12.46
N GLY A 423 3.36 -11.71 -12.30
CA GLY A 423 2.45 -11.35 -13.39
C GLY A 423 1.51 -12.47 -13.85
N GLU A 424 1.59 -13.67 -13.27
CA GLU A 424 0.61 -14.73 -13.55
C GLU A 424 -0.76 -14.39 -12.96
N SER A 425 -1.80 -14.68 -13.73
CA SER A 425 -3.20 -14.56 -13.31
C SER A 425 -3.83 -15.95 -13.23
N TYR A 426 -4.56 -16.18 -12.16
CA TYR A 426 -5.17 -17.48 -11.85
C TYR A 426 -6.66 -17.42 -12.07
N PHE A 427 -7.15 -18.28 -12.95
CA PHE A 427 -8.58 -18.35 -13.23
C PHE A 427 -9.31 -19.07 -12.09
N TYR A 428 -10.46 -18.55 -11.71
CA TYR A 428 -11.46 -19.23 -10.88
C TYR A 428 -12.86 -19.00 -11.44
N SER A 429 -13.79 -19.86 -11.07
CA SER A 429 -15.21 -19.68 -11.38
C SER A 429 -16.11 -20.01 -10.21
N ILE A 430 -17.25 -19.34 -10.18
CA ILE A 430 -18.32 -19.54 -9.22
C ILE A 430 -19.59 -19.83 -10.01
N THR A 431 -20.19 -20.99 -9.81
CA THR A 431 -21.50 -21.33 -10.34
C THR A 431 -22.49 -21.35 -9.18
N THR A 432 -23.55 -20.60 -9.29
CA THR A 432 -24.64 -20.58 -8.30
C THR A 432 -25.91 -21.13 -8.91
N GLN A 433 -26.62 -21.95 -8.12
CA GLN A 433 -27.92 -22.51 -8.47
C GLN A 433 -28.91 -22.26 -7.35
N THR A 434 -30.10 -21.78 -7.69
CA THR A 434 -31.19 -21.62 -6.74
C THR A 434 -32.23 -22.71 -6.96
N PHE A 435 -32.67 -23.32 -5.87
CA PHE A 435 -33.73 -24.34 -5.86
C PHE A 435 -34.86 -23.83 -4.97
N SER A 436 -35.98 -23.44 -5.55
CA SER A 436 -37.20 -23.24 -4.79
C SER A 436 -38.01 -24.52 -4.82
N LYS A 437 -38.11 -25.22 -3.69
CA LYS A 437 -39.19 -26.18 -3.49
C LYS A 437 -40.49 -25.37 -3.27
N GLU A 438 -41.02 -24.80 -4.32
CA GLU A 438 -42.42 -24.33 -4.24
C GLU A 438 -43.28 -25.60 -4.18
N VAL A 439 -43.87 -25.79 -3.03
CA VAL A 439 -45.13 -26.53 -2.92
C VAL A 439 -46.06 -25.92 -3.95
N GLN A 440 -46.57 -26.69 -4.91
CA GLN A 440 -47.67 -26.28 -5.77
C GLN A 440 -48.88 -25.96 -4.87
N GLU A 441 -48.93 -24.79 -4.30
CA GLU A 441 -50.19 -24.16 -3.89
C GLU A 441 -50.75 -23.50 -5.14
N ASN A 442 -51.80 -24.10 -5.65
CA ASN A 442 -52.69 -23.52 -6.65
C ASN A 442 -53.12 -22.11 -6.20
N GLY A 443 -52.51 -21.10 -6.77
CA GLY A 443 -52.91 -19.75 -6.51
C GLY A 443 -52.27 -18.82 -7.52
N ASN A 444 -53.06 -18.10 -8.27
CA ASN A 444 -52.64 -16.95 -9.09
C ASN A 444 -51.70 -16.07 -8.24
N ASN A 445 -50.42 -16.16 -8.48
CA ASN A 445 -49.46 -15.21 -7.93
C ASN A 445 -49.47 -13.95 -8.81
N ASP A 446 -50.53 -13.18 -8.69
CA ASP A 446 -50.52 -11.80 -9.12
C ASP A 446 -49.53 -11.07 -8.19
N ILE A 447 -48.39 -10.63 -8.76
CA ILE A 447 -47.43 -9.77 -8.06
C ILE A 447 -48.21 -8.48 -7.77
N GLU A 448 -48.58 -8.25 -6.50
CA GLU A 448 -49.20 -7.04 -6.08
C GLU A 448 -48.20 -5.88 -6.21
N LEU A 449 -48.32 -5.17 -7.33
CA LEU A 449 -47.52 -3.97 -7.54
C LEU A 449 -48.14 -2.85 -6.68
N PRO A 450 -47.32 -1.94 -6.11
CA PRO A 450 -47.81 -0.82 -5.29
C PRO A 450 -48.55 0.27 -6.13
N PHE A 451 -48.81 -0.04 -7.39
CA PHE A 451 -49.58 0.81 -8.34
C PHE A 451 -50.28 -0.08 -9.38
N GLU A 452 -51.36 0.44 -9.94
CA GLU A 452 -52.08 -0.27 -11.00
C GLU A 452 -51.32 -0.32 -12.31
N VAL A 453 -51.46 -1.44 -13.03
CA VAL A 453 -50.93 -1.68 -14.38
C VAL A 453 -52.08 -2.05 -15.32
N ASP A 454 -52.01 -1.57 -16.57
CA ASP A 454 -53.07 -1.70 -17.55
C ASP A 454 -53.33 -3.14 -18.03
N LYS A 455 -52.37 -4.04 -17.80
CA LYS A 455 -52.44 -5.47 -18.16
C LYS A 455 -51.49 -6.33 -17.31
N PRO A 456 -51.75 -7.65 -17.21
CA PRO A 456 -50.92 -8.57 -16.47
C PRO A 456 -49.45 -8.56 -16.95
N LEU A 457 -48.46 -8.67 -16.02
CA LEU A 457 -47.02 -8.62 -16.33
C LEU A 457 -46.57 -9.65 -17.38
N ASN A 458 -47.20 -10.85 -17.37
CA ASN A 458 -46.91 -11.93 -18.31
C ASN A 458 -47.40 -11.67 -19.75
N GLN A 459 -48.19 -10.61 -19.96
CA GLN A 459 -48.70 -10.19 -21.28
C GLN A 459 -48.04 -8.92 -21.78
N MET A 460 -47.06 -8.37 -21.03
CA MET A 460 -46.35 -7.16 -21.37
C MET A 460 -45.18 -7.46 -22.29
N ASN A 461 -44.93 -6.57 -23.24
CA ASN A 461 -43.70 -6.59 -24.03
C ASN A 461 -42.50 -5.99 -23.21
N ARG A 462 -41.31 -6.04 -23.79
CA ARG A 462 -40.08 -5.60 -23.10
C ARG A 462 -40.11 -4.13 -22.67
N GLU A 463 -40.67 -3.26 -23.48
CA GLU A 463 -40.76 -1.82 -23.19
C GLU A 463 -41.74 -1.52 -22.05
N GLU A 464 -42.89 -2.19 -22.06
CA GLU A 464 -43.91 -2.09 -21.03
C GLU A 464 -43.40 -2.61 -19.67
N LEU A 465 -42.68 -3.75 -19.66
CA LEU A 465 -42.01 -4.27 -18.46
C LEU A 465 -40.93 -3.31 -17.94
N LEU A 466 -40.19 -2.67 -18.83
CA LEU A 466 -39.21 -1.66 -18.44
C LEU A 466 -39.86 -0.46 -17.76
N MET A 467 -41.01 0.00 -18.27
CA MET A 467 -41.75 1.09 -17.64
C MET A 467 -42.30 0.72 -16.26
N VAL A 468 -42.75 -0.52 -16.06
CA VAL A 468 -43.15 -1.03 -14.73
C VAL A 468 -41.96 -1.05 -13.77
N ILE A 469 -40.80 -1.48 -14.21
CA ILE A 469 -39.57 -1.48 -13.41
C ILE A 469 -39.19 -0.04 -13.01
N ILE A 470 -39.22 0.90 -13.95
CA ILE A 470 -38.90 2.30 -13.68
C ILE A 470 -39.89 2.89 -12.65
N ARG A 471 -41.17 2.63 -12.79
CA ARG A 471 -42.17 3.07 -11.81
C ARG A 471 -41.93 2.48 -10.42
N LEU A 472 -41.57 1.22 -10.34
CA LEU A 472 -41.23 0.55 -9.09
C LEU A 472 -39.99 1.14 -8.42
N ILE A 473 -38.93 1.44 -9.20
CA ILE A 473 -37.73 2.12 -8.72
C ILE A 473 -38.09 3.51 -8.15
N ILE A 474 -38.86 4.29 -8.90
CA ILE A 474 -39.30 5.63 -8.45
C ILE A 474 -40.12 5.52 -7.15
N TYR A 475 -41.03 4.57 -7.08
CA TYR A 475 -41.83 4.34 -5.87
C TYR A 475 -40.96 4.00 -4.67
N LEU A 476 -39.97 3.11 -4.82
CA LEU A 476 -39.03 2.71 -3.74
C LEU A 476 -38.13 3.86 -3.31
N LEU A 477 -37.70 4.72 -4.25
CA LEU A 477 -36.97 5.96 -3.94
C LEU A 477 -37.79 6.93 -3.13
N MET A 478 -39.07 7.16 -3.52
CA MET A 478 -40.00 8.04 -2.79
C MET A 478 -40.31 7.53 -1.38
N GLN A 479 -40.23 6.23 -1.14
CA GLN A 479 -40.42 5.60 0.16
C GLN A 479 -39.13 5.57 1.02
N GLY A 480 -38.00 6.08 0.51
CA GLY A 480 -36.70 5.99 1.17
C GLY A 480 -36.17 4.56 1.33
N LYS A 481 -36.73 3.60 0.58
CA LYS A 481 -36.35 2.18 0.61
C LYS A 481 -35.25 1.82 -0.40
N LEU A 482 -34.90 2.76 -1.28
CA LEU A 482 -33.77 2.65 -2.23
C LEU A 482 -33.00 3.97 -2.15
N VAL A 483 -31.65 3.85 -2.01
CA VAL A 483 -30.72 4.98 -2.09
C VAL A 483 -29.83 4.67 -3.30
N ILE A 484 -29.75 5.59 -4.25
CA ILE A 484 -28.88 5.48 -5.44
C ILE A 484 -27.51 6.06 -5.09
#